data_6e5ef42669947c3b8b6509206c16d675
#
_entry.id   6e5ef42669947c3b8b6509206c16d675
#
_cell.length_a   1.000
_cell.length_b   1.000
_cell.length_c   1.000
_cell.angle_alpha   90.00
_cell.angle_beta   90.00
_cell.angle_gamma   90.00
#
_symmetry.space_group_name_H-M   'P 1'
#
loop_
_entity.id
_entity.type
_entity.pdbx_description
1 polymer ?
#
loop_
_entity_poly.entity_id
_entity_poly.type
_entity_poly.pdbx_seq_one_letter_code
_entity_poly.pdbx_strand_id
1 'polypeptide(L)'
;VIEETLLEAGDKMDKAVEVAKEEFASIRTGRANPGLYNKVLVDYYGSPTPLQQLASFAIPDARTILITPFDKTALRDIERALSDSEVGANPSNDGNVIRITIPDLTQERRKEYVKIVKSKGEDAKVSIRNIRRKAKETLDKLVKDGDAGEDEGSRGEKELDAMTKAHVDGIDELLKRKEAELLEV
;
A
#
# COMPACT_ATOMS: atom_id res chain seq x y z
N VAL A 1 27.29 14.48 5.98
CA VAL A 1 26.34 15.00 6.96
C VAL A 1 25.02 15.36 6.28
N ILE A 2 25.04 16.19 5.24
CA ILE A 2 23.83 16.51 4.46
C ILE A 2 23.35 15.28 3.70
N GLU A 3 24.23 14.51 3.11
CA GLU A 3 23.90 13.30 2.36
C GLU A 3 23.15 12.27 3.20
N GLU A 4 23.53 12.11 4.45
CA GLU A 4 22.84 11.20 5.38
C GLU A 4 21.40 11.63 5.63
N THR A 5 21.18 12.93 5.81
CA THR A 5 19.85 13.51 6.01
C THR A 5 18.97 13.27 4.78
N LEU A 6 19.52 13.48 3.58
CA LEU A 6 18.80 13.28 2.32
C LEU A 6 18.49 11.80 2.10
N LEU A 7 19.44 10.90 2.39
CA LEU A 7 19.23 9.46 2.28
C LEU A 7 18.12 8.99 3.22
N GLU A 8 18.16 9.42 4.46
CA GLU A 8 17.14 9.08 5.45
C GLU A 8 15.75 9.58 5.03
N ALA A 9 15.67 10.83 4.55
CA ALA A 9 14.42 11.39 4.04
C ALA A 9 13.89 10.59 2.85
N GLY A 10 14.76 10.23 1.90
CA GLY A 10 14.41 9.41 0.75
C GLY A 10 13.86 8.05 1.13
N ASP A 11 14.51 7.38 2.08
CA ASP A 11 14.04 6.08 2.58
C ASP A 11 12.66 6.18 3.23
N LYS A 12 12.43 7.22 4.01
CA LYS A 12 11.12 7.47 4.64
C LYS A 12 10.05 7.78 3.61
N MET A 13 10.37 8.56 2.58
CA MET A 13 9.45 8.87 1.49
C MET A 13 9.12 7.62 0.67
N ASP A 14 10.10 6.77 0.40
CA ASP A 14 9.90 5.49 -0.29
C ASP A 14 8.94 4.60 0.49
N LYS A 15 9.10 4.52 1.81
CA LYS A 15 8.18 3.77 2.68
C LYS A 15 6.77 4.32 2.65
N ALA A 16 6.63 5.65 2.64
CA ALA A 16 5.31 6.29 2.55
C ALA A 16 4.60 5.92 1.23
N VAL A 17 5.34 5.89 0.13
CA VAL A 17 4.81 5.47 -1.17
C VAL A 17 4.43 3.98 -1.15
N GLU A 18 5.26 3.12 -0.56
CA GLU A 18 4.96 1.69 -0.45
C GLU A 18 3.71 1.43 0.39
N VAL A 19 3.55 2.14 1.51
CA VAL A 19 2.34 2.04 2.33
C VAL A 19 1.10 2.46 1.53
N ALA A 20 1.18 3.57 0.78
CA ALA A 20 0.08 4.03 -0.07
C ALA A 20 -0.26 2.99 -1.15
N LYS A 21 0.75 2.41 -1.76
CA LYS A 21 0.60 1.37 -2.78
C LYS A 21 -0.14 0.15 -2.25
N GLU A 22 0.24 -0.32 -1.06
CA GLU A 22 -0.43 -1.43 -0.38
C GLU A 22 -1.86 -1.08 -0.01
N GLU A 23 -2.10 0.13 0.48
CA GLU A 23 -3.44 0.60 0.84
C GLU A 23 -4.35 0.69 -0.38
N PHE A 24 -3.84 1.20 -1.50
CA PHE A 24 -4.61 1.26 -2.75
C PHE A 24 -4.89 -0.14 -3.30
N ALA A 25 -3.92 -1.05 -3.22
CA ALA A 25 -4.09 -2.42 -3.67
C ALA A 25 -5.17 -3.16 -2.88
N SER A 26 -5.38 -2.80 -1.61
CA SER A 26 -6.40 -3.42 -0.76
C SER A 26 -7.83 -2.94 -1.04
N ILE A 27 -8.02 -1.95 -1.89
CA ILE A 27 -9.34 -1.40 -2.20
C ILE A 27 -9.98 -2.19 -3.34
N ARG A 28 -11.23 -2.56 -3.16
CA ARG A 28 -11.98 -3.38 -4.12
C ARG A 28 -12.29 -2.62 -5.40
N THR A 29 -12.04 -3.28 -6.55
CA THR A 29 -12.30 -2.71 -7.87
C THR A 29 -13.33 -3.51 -8.69
N GLY A 30 -13.87 -4.61 -8.12
CA GLY A 30 -14.69 -5.55 -8.85
C GLY A 30 -13.88 -6.58 -9.64
N ARG A 31 -12.55 -6.51 -9.57
CA ARG A 31 -11.63 -7.47 -10.19
C ARG A 31 -10.80 -8.19 -9.14
N ALA A 32 -10.42 -9.41 -9.45
CA ALA A 32 -9.54 -10.20 -8.61
C ALA A 32 -8.15 -9.54 -8.51
N ASN A 33 -7.68 -9.35 -7.28
CA ASN A 33 -6.38 -8.76 -6.99
C ASN A 33 -5.87 -9.32 -5.67
N PRO A 34 -4.69 -9.95 -5.63
CA PRO A 34 -4.12 -10.47 -4.38
C PRO A 34 -3.94 -9.38 -3.31
N GLY A 35 -3.77 -8.12 -3.72
CA GLY A 35 -3.65 -6.98 -2.82
C GLY A 35 -4.87 -6.77 -1.92
N LEU A 36 -6.04 -7.29 -2.28
CA LEU A 36 -7.23 -7.25 -1.44
C LEU A 36 -7.02 -7.94 -0.10
N TYR A 37 -6.07 -8.84 -0.02
CA TYR A 37 -5.79 -9.66 1.17
C TYR A 37 -4.56 -9.21 1.95
N ASN A 38 -3.99 -8.04 1.61
CA ASN A 38 -2.79 -7.53 2.28
C ASN A 38 -2.94 -7.39 3.80
N LYS A 39 -4.15 -7.12 4.26
CA LYS A 39 -4.42 -6.89 5.69
C LYS A 39 -5.05 -8.10 6.39
N VAL A 40 -5.25 -9.19 5.67
CA VAL A 40 -5.86 -10.39 6.26
C VAL A 40 -4.81 -11.15 7.09
N LEU A 41 -5.11 -11.33 8.36
CA LEU A 41 -4.29 -12.11 9.29
C LEU A 41 -4.98 -13.44 9.59
N VAL A 42 -4.20 -14.50 9.53
CA VAL A 42 -4.66 -15.86 9.80
C VAL A 42 -4.08 -16.32 11.13
N ASP A 43 -4.89 -16.95 11.96
CA ASP A 43 -4.39 -17.59 13.17
C ASP A 43 -3.67 -18.89 12.79
N TYR A 44 -2.35 -18.81 12.73
CA TYR A 44 -1.50 -19.93 12.36
C TYR A 44 -0.68 -20.36 13.59
N TYR A 45 -1.02 -21.53 14.16
CA TYR A 45 -0.43 -22.03 15.38
C TYR A 45 -0.45 -21.02 16.54
N GLY A 46 -1.58 -20.30 16.68
CA GLY A 46 -1.78 -19.33 17.74
C GLY A 46 -1.14 -17.96 17.50
N SER A 47 -0.52 -17.75 16.33
CA SER A 47 0.13 -16.49 15.97
C SER A 47 -0.56 -15.84 14.77
N PRO A 48 -0.96 -14.55 14.86
CA PRO A 48 -1.50 -13.83 13.70
C PRO A 48 -0.43 -13.73 12.61
N THR A 49 -0.70 -14.34 11.46
CA THR A 49 0.25 -14.41 10.35
C THR A 49 -0.41 -13.87 9.08
N PRO A 50 0.27 -12.99 8.31
CA PRO A 50 -0.28 -12.50 7.06
C PRO A 50 -0.61 -13.64 6.10
N LEU A 51 -1.79 -13.59 5.50
CA LEU A 51 -2.24 -14.62 4.56
C LEU A 51 -1.25 -14.84 3.42
N GLN A 52 -0.64 -13.77 2.93
CA GLN A 52 0.31 -13.84 1.83
C GLN A 52 1.56 -14.66 2.13
N GLN A 53 1.89 -14.85 3.41
CA GLN A 53 3.00 -15.71 3.83
C GLN A 53 2.61 -17.18 3.91
N LEU A 54 1.31 -17.50 3.91
CA LEU A 54 0.79 -18.84 4.13
C LEU A 54 0.28 -19.53 2.87
N ALA A 55 0.14 -18.80 1.78
CA ALA A 55 -0.50 -19.33 0.58
C ALA A 55 0.02 -18.67 -0.70
N SER A 56 -0.13 -19.37 -1.81
CA SER A 56 0.05 -18.80 -3.14
C SER A 56 -1.30 -18.41 -3.73
N PHE A 57 -1.28 -17.40 -4.62
CA PHE A 57 -2.46 -16.85 -5.26
C PHE A 57 -2.38 -17.04 -6.75
N ALA A 58 -3.49 -17.47 -7.36
CA ALA A 58 -3.64 -17.53 -8.81
C ALA A 58 -4.92 -16.84 -9.22
N ILE A 59 -4.92 -16.17 -10.36
CA ILE A 59 -6.06 -15.44 -10.90
C ILE A 59 -6.36 -16.03 -12.28
N PRO A 60 -7.19 -17.11 -12.36
CA PRO A 60 -7.51 -17.72 -13.63
C PRO A 60 -8.36 -16.86 -14.55
N ASP A 61 -9.13 -15.95 -13.99
CA ASP A 61 -9.91 -14.95 -14.71
C ASP A 61 -10.05 -13.67 -13.90
N ALA A 62 -10.67 -12.64 -14.48
CA ALA A 62 -10.74 -11.31 -13.89
C ALA A 62 -11.46 -11.24 -12.53
N ARG A 63 -12.23 -12.26 -12.16
CA ARG A 63 -13.10 -12.27 -10.98
C ARG A 63 -12.86 -13.42 -10.02
N THR A 64 -11.97 -14.32 -10.35
CA THR A 64 -11.71 -15.51 -9.54
C THR A 64 -10.32 -15.48 -8.96
N ILE A 65 -10.21 -15.73 -7.66
CA ILE A 65 -8.94 -15.91 -6.98
C ILE A 65 -8.89 -17.34 -6.44
N LEU A 66 -7.80 -18.03 -6.73
CA LEU A 66 -7.49 -19.34 -6.16
C LEU A 66 -6.37 -19.16 -5.14
N ILE A 67 -6.63 -19.59 -3.92
CA ILE A 67 -5.68 -19.51 -2.80
C ILE A 67 -5.27 -20.92 -2.42
N THR A 68 -3.99 -21.23 -2.62
CA THR A 68 -3.44 -22.55 -2.30
C THR A 68 -2.54 -22.44 -1.09
N PRO A 69 -2.97 -22.98 0.08
CA PRO A 69 -2.12 -22.97 1.27
C PRO A 69 -0.84 -23.76 1.04
N PHE A 70 0.29 -23.26 1.54
CA PHE A 70 1.55 -24.02 1.55
C PHE A 70 1.48 -25.19 2.52
N ASP A 71 0.76 -25.00 3.61
CA ASP A 71 0.49 -26.01 4.63
C ASP A 71 -1.01 -26.33 4.60
N LYS A 72 -1.36 -27.54 4.20
CA LYS A 72 -2.77 -27.96 4.08
C LYS A 72 -3.52 -27.92 5.42
N THR A 73 -2.81 -28.04 6.54
CA THR A 73 -3.43 -27.97 7.87
C THR A 73 -3.96 -26.57 8.18
N ALA A 74 -3.46 -25.54 7.48
CA ALA A 74 -3.92 -24.17 7.65
C ALA A 74 -5.17 -23.84 6.83
N LEU A 75 -5.67 -24.73 5.98
CA LEU A 75 -6.79 -24.45 5.07
C LEU A 75 -8.01 -23.91 5.80
N ARG A 76 -8.41 -24.54 6.91
CA ARG A 76 -9.60 -24.12 7.68
C ARG A 76 -9.42 -22.76 8.33
N ASP A 77 -8.23 -22.49 8.85
CA ASP A 77 -7.92 -21.21 9.50
C ASP A 77 -7.87 -20.09 8.48
N ILE A 78 -7.35 -20.35 7.29
CA ILE A 78 -7.34 -19.40 6.17
C ILE A 78 -8.78 -19.12 5.71
N GLU A 79 -9.59 -20.16 5.54
CA GLU A 79 -10.99 -20.01 5.12
C GLU A 79 -11.78 -19.19 6.14
N ARG A 80 -11.57 -19.44 7.44
CA ARG A 80 -12.21 -18.69 8.52
C ARG A 80 -11.80 -17.21 8.48
N ALA A 81 -10.50 -16.93 8.34
CA ALA A 81 -10.01 -15.57 8.27
C ALA A 81 -10.59 -14.81 7.05
N LEU A 82 -10.75 -15.50 5.92
CA LEU A 82 -11.36 -14.92 4.72
C LEU A 82 -12.85 -14.66 4.93
N SER A 83 -13.57 -15.58 5.55
CA SER A 83 -15.01 -15.42 5.86
C SER A 83 -15.26 -14.26 6.81
N ASP A 84 -14.36 -14.03 7.75
CA ASP A 84 -14.47 -12.95 8.74
C ASP A 84 -14.00 -11.60 8.19
N SER A 85 -13.30 -11.59 7.05
CA SER A 85 -12.79 -10.35 6.45
C SER A 85 -13.86 -9.67 5.60
N GLU A 86 -13.75 -8.34 5.48
CA GLU A 86 -14.66 -7.54 4.65
C GLU A 86 -14.51 -7.81 3.17
N VAL A 87 -13.36 -8.33 2.76
CA VAL A 87 -13.04 -8.61 1.35
C VAL A 87 -13.31 -10.06 0.96
N GLY A 88 -13.67 -10.90 1.92
CA GLY A 88 -13.98 -12.30 1.68
C GLY A 88 -15.41 -12.48 1.20
N ALA A 89 -15.62 -12.70 -0.09
CA ALA A 89 -16.90 -13.08 -0.62
C ALA A 89 -16.99 -14.60 -0.59
N ASN A 90 -17.77 -15.15 0.34
CA ASN A 90 -18.10 -16.57 0.44
C ASN A 90 -17.05 -17.55 -0.12
N PRO A 91 -15.92 -17.76 0.59
CA PRO A 91 -14.90 -18.66 0.10
C PRO A 91 -15.45 -20.10 0.06
N SER A 92 -15.09 -20.84 -0.99
CA SER A 92 -15.36 -22.26 -1.09
C SER A 92 -14.06 -23.02 -1.25
N ASN A 93 -13.98 -24.25 -0.71
CA ASN A 93 -12.79 -25.07 -0.85
C ASN A 93 -13.12 -26.45 -1.39
N ASP A 94 -12.15 -27.05 -2.08
CA ASP A 94 -12.22 -28.43 -2.57
C ASP A 94 -11.35 -29.39 -1.76
N GLY A 95 -10.88 -28.95 -0.58
CA GLY A 95 -9.97 -29.68 0.29
C GLY A 95 -8.50 -29.32 0.08
N ASN A 96 -8.13 -28.68 -1.04
CA ASN A 96 -6.74 -28.32 -1.37
C ASN A 96 -6.60 -26.84 -1.70
N VAL A 97 -7.60 -26.24 -2.31
CA VAL A 97 -7.58 -24.89 -2.82
C VAL A 97 -8.83 -24.14 -2.38
N ILE A 98 -8.69 -22.89 -2.01
CA ILE A 98 -9.80 -22.00 -1.69
C ILE A 98 -10.10 -21.15 -2.93
N ARG A 99 -11.37 -21.12 -3.35
CA ARG A 99 -11.83 -20.33 -4.48
C ARG A 99 -12.70 -19.19 -3.98
N ILE A 100 -12.40 -17.98 -4.47
CA ILE A 100 -13.22 -16.79 -4.20
C ILE A 100 -13.63 -16.18 -5.53
N THR A 101 -14.92 -15.90 -5.68
CA THR A 101 -15.44 -15.16 -6.81
C THR A 101 -15.75 -13.73 -6.35
N ILE A 102 -15.13 -12.75 -6.99
CA ILE A 102 -15.29 -11.35 -6.63
C ILE A 102 -16.59 -10.81 -7.26
N PRO A 103 -17.53 -10.28 -6.48
CA PRO A 103 -18.75 -9.69 -7.03
C PRO A 103 -18.48 -8.33 -7.68
N ASP A 104 -19.33 -7.94 -8.62
CA ASP A 104 -19.30 -6.60 -9.22
C ASP A 104 -19.56 -5.53 -8.18
N LEU A 105 -18.92 -4.38 -8.38
CA LEU A 105 -19.22 -3.19 -7.60
C LEU A 105 -20.40 -2.43 -8.23
N THR A 106 -21.28 -1.93 -7.38
CA THR A 106 -22.31 -0.97 -7.80
C THR A 106 -21.65 0.39 -8.10
N GLN A 107 -22.33 1.24 -8.87
CA GLN A 107 -21.83 2.60 -9.15
C GLN A 107 -21.67 3.41 -7.86
N GLU A 108 -22.57 3.24 -6.90
CA GLU A 108 -22.50 3.91 -5.60
C GLU A 108 -21.25 3.50 -4.83
N ARG A 109 -20.95 2.19 -4.80
CA ARG A 109 -19.75 1.66 -4.15
C ARG A 109 -18.47 2.15 -4.83
N ARG A 110 -18.47 2.21 -6.17
CA ARG A 110 -17.34 2.76 -6.94
C ARG A 110 -17.03 4.19 -6.53
N LYS A 111 -18.05 5.03 -6.42
CA LYS A 111 -17.90 6.43 -5.99
C LYS A 111 -17.37 6.55 -4.58
N GLU A 112 -17.86 5.71 -3.66
CA GLU A 112 -17.36 5.67 -2.28
C GLU A 112 -15.87 5.32 -2.25
N TYR A 113 -15.48 4.30 -3.01
CA TYR A 113 -14.08 3.88 -3.06
C TYR A 113 -13.18 4.91 -3.71
N VAL A 114 -13.64 5.66 -4.71
CA VAL A 114 -12.90 6.79 -5.29
C VAL A 114 -12.61 7.83 -4.21
N LYS A 115 -13.59 8.17 -3.39
CA LYS A 115 -13.39 9.11 -2.27
C LYS A 115 -12.37 8.60 -1.26
N ILE A 116 -12.45 7.32 -0.92
CA ILE A 116 -11.51 6.69 0.02
C ILE A 116 -10.09 6.74 -0.55
N VAL A 117 -9.92 6.40 -1.82
CA VAL A 117 -8.61 6.43 -2.49
C VAL A 117 -8.04 7.85 -2.49
N LYS A 118 -8.85 8.85 -2.83
CA LYS A 118 -8.43 10.25 -2.82
C LYS A 118 -7.98 10.70 -1.43
N SER A 119 -8.74 10.33 -0.40
CA SER A 119 -8.39 10.64 0.99
C SER A 119 -7.07 10.00 1.41
N LYS A 120 -6.89 8.73 1.09
CA LYS A 120 -5.64 8.00 1.37
C LYS A 120 -4.46 8.59 0.60
N GLY A 121 -4.68 9.03 -0.63
CA GLY A 121 -3.66 9.70 -1.43
C GLY A 121 -3.23 11.03 -0.83
N GLU A 122 -4.17 11.82 -0.35
CA GLU A 122 -3.86 13.08 0.34
C GLU A 122 -3.08 12.83 1.63
N ASP A 123 -3.47 11.84 2.43
CA ASP A 123 -2.76 11.47 3.65
C ASP A 123 -1.30 11.07 3.35
N ALA A 124 -1.09 10.32 2.28
CA ALA A 124 0.26 9.93 1.86
C ALA A 124 1.11 11.14 1.45
N LYS A 125 0.52 12.08 0.71
CA LYS A 125 1.21 13.32 0.32
C LYS A 125 1.55 14.18 1.54
N VAL A 126 0.65 14.29 2.50
CA VAL A 126 0.90 15.00 3.76
C VAL A 126 2.06 14.35 4.50
N SER A 127 2.10 13.03 4.56
CA SER A 127 3.20 12.30 5.18
C SER A 127 4.55 12.62 4.50
N ILE A 128 4.59 12.63 3.17
CA ILE A 128 5.79 12.97 2.40
C ILE A 128 6.23 14.41 2.68
N ARG A 129 5.29 15.36 2.70
CA ARG A 129 5.60 16.76 2.99
C ARG A 129 6.10 16.96 4.42
N ASN A 130 5.58 16.19 5.37
CA ASN A 130 6.08 16.22 6.76
C ASN A 130 7.51 15.68 6.87
N ILE A 131 7.83 14.64 6.11
CA ILE A 131 9.20 14.12 6.03
C ILE A 131 10.14 15.20 5.49
N ARG A 132 9.72 15.88 4.40
CA ARG A 132 10.46 17.00 3.83
C ARG A 132 10.70 18.11 4.86
N ARG A 133 9.66 18.51 5.57
CA ARG A 133 9.75 19.58 6.56
C ARG A 133 10.78 19.26 7.64
N LYS A 134 10.73 18.06 8.18
CA LYS A 134 11.67 17.61 9.21
C LYS A 134 13.10 17.55 8.69
N ALA A 135 13.28 17.07 7.47
CA ALA A 135 14.60 17.02 6.85
C ALA A 135 15.16 18.42 6.60
N LYS A 136 14.31 19.37 6.17
CA LYS A 136 14.72 20.76 6.00
C LYS A 136 15.14 21.39 7.33
N GLU A 137 14.41 21.14 8.40
CA GLU A 137 14.78 21.60 9.74
C GLU A 137 16.16 21.09 10.12
N THR A 138 16.45 19.84 9.83
CA THR A 138 17.78 19.23 10.07
C THR A 138 18.88 19.91 9.25
N LEU A 139 18.62 20.17 7.95
CA LEU A 139 19.58 20.86 7.08
C LEU A 139 19.86 22.28 7.59
N ASP A 140 18.82 23.01 7.95
CA ASP A 140 18.94 24.37 8.49
C ASP A 140 19.76 24.39 9.77
N LYS A 141 19.55 23.40 10.64
CA LYS A 141 20.30 23.27 11.88
C LYS A 141 21.78 22.97 11.63
N LEU A 142 22.09 22.09 10.67
CA LEU A 142 23.47 21.76 10.30
C LEU A 142 24.23 23.01 9.81
N VAL A 143 23.58 23.83 9.02
CA VAL A 143 24.16 25.09 8.53
C VAL A 143 24.36 26.07 9.70
N LYS A 144 23.36 26.21 10.54
CA LYS A 144 23.40 27.12 11.70
C LYS A 144 24.52 26.74 12.68
N ASP A 145 24.71 25.44 12.92
CA ASP A 145 25.74 24.93 13.84
C ASP A 145 27.14 24.91 13.22
N GLY A 146 27.26 25.25 11.94
CA GLY A 146 28.54 25.27 11.25
C GLY A 146 29.02 23.91 10.77
N ASP A 147 28.19 22.87 10.88
CA ASP A 147 28.53 21.51 10.44
C ASP A 147 28.43 21.35 8.91
N ALA A 148 27.76 22.27 8.24
CA ALA A 148 27.65 22.35 6.79
C ALA A 148 27.70 23.81 6.33
N GLY A 149 28.22 24.05 5.13
CA GLY A 149 28.23 25.39 4.53
C GLY A 149 26.86 25.78 4.00
N GLU A 150 26.63 27.09 3.82
CA GLU A 150 25.38 27.62 3.28
C GLU A 150 25.10 27.10 1.88
N ASP A 151 26.14 26.98 1.04
CA ASP A 151 25.99 26.46 -0.34
C ASP A 151 25.61 24.98 -0.33
N GLU A 152 26.18 24.19 0.59
CA GLU A 152 25.84 22.78 0.76
C GLU A 152 24.41 22.62 1.23
N GLY A 153 23.99 23.43 2.18
CA GLY A 153 22.63 23.46 2.68
C GLY A 153 21.61 23.81 1.60
N SER A 154 21.94 24.82 0.79
CA SER A 154 21.08 25.24 -0.32
C SER A 154 20.93 24.17 -1.41
N ARG A 155 22.02 23.49 -1.77
CA ARG A 155 21.98 22.37 -2.70
C ARG A 155 21.20 21.19 -2.15
N GLY A 156 21.38 20.90 -0.87
CA GLY A 156 20.62 19.84 -0.17
C GLY A 156 19.13 20.12 -0.17
N GLU A 157 18.74 21.37 0.05
CA GLU A 157 17.32 21.77 0.01
C GLU A 157 16.72 21.58 -1.39
N LYS A 158 17.47 21.92 -2.45
CA LYS A 158 17.02 21.69 -3.83
C LYS A 158 16.83 20.21 -4.14
N GLU A 159 17.76 19.37 -3.70
CA GLU A 159 17.63 17.92 -3.86
C GLU A 159 16.43 17.37 -3.06
N LEU A 160 16.23 17.89 -1.85
CA LEU A 160 15.08 17.53 -1.02
C LEU A 160 13.76 17.90 -1.70
N ASP A 161 13.69 19.08 -2.29
CA ASP A 161 12.51 19.55 -3.01
C ASP A 161 12.22 18.68 -4.26
N ALA A 162 13.26 18.34 -5.01
CA ALA A 162 13.12 17.45 -6.17
C ALA A 162 12.67 16.06 -5.77
N MET A 163 13.22 15.53 -4.69
CA MET A 163 12.85 14.24 -4.11
C MET A 163 11.39 14.23 -3.65
N THR A 164 10.97 15.28 -2.97
CA THR A 164 9.59 15.46 -2.50
C THR A 164 8.62 15.46 -3.67
N LYS A 165 8.93 16.24 -4.70
CA LYS A 165 8.11 16.33 -5.91
C LYS A 165 7.96 14.96 -6.58
N ALA A 166 9.07 14.25 -6.75
CA ALA A 166 9.06 12.93 -7.38
C ALA A 166 8.17 11.94 -6.63
N HIS A 167 8.23 11.94 -5.30
CA HIS A 167 7.41 11.04 -4.48
C HIS A 167 5.92 11.46 -4.47
N VAL A 168 5.63 12.74 -4.41
CA VAL A 168 4.24 13.25 -4.52
C VAL A 168 3.65 12.90 -5.89
N ASP A 169 4.42 13.09 -6.95
CA ASP A 169 3.99 12.72 -8.31
C ASP A 169 3.76 11.21 -8.42
N GLY A 170 4.57 10.41 -7.73
CA GLY A 170 4.37 8.95 -7.64
C GLY A 170 3.06 8.57 -7.00
N ILE A 171 2.66 9.26 -5.93
CA ILE A 171 1.34 9.06 -5.31
C ILE A 171 0.22 9.45 -6.27
N ASP A 172 0.36 10.57 -6.98
CA ASP A 172 -0.64 11.02 -7.96
C ASP A 172 -0.82 10.01 -9.10
N GLU A 173 0.25 9.36 -9.54
CA GLU A 173 0.17 8.31 -10.55
C GLU A 173 -0.56 7.06 -10.04
N LEU A 174 -0.23 6.62 -8.82
CA LEU A 174 -0.92 5.50 -8.18
C LEU A 174 -2.41 5.80 -8.02
N LEU A 175 -2.73 7.02 -7.63
CA LEU A 175 -4.10 7.49 -7.47
C LEU A 175 -4.87 7.45 -8.79
N LYS A 176 -4.27 7.96 -9.85
CA LYS A 176 -4.84 7.94 -11.20
C LYS A 176 -5.15 6.53 -11.68
N ARG A 177 -4.21 5.61 -11.49
CA ARG A 177 -4.38 4.21 -11.88
C ARG A 177 -5.52 3.56 -11.12
N LYS A 178 -5.58 3.80 -9.82
CA LYS A 178 -6.63 3.20 -8.98
C LYS A 178 -8.01 3.77 -9.32
N GLU A 179 -8.11 5.07 -9.55
CA GLU A 179 -9.35 5.69 -9.98
C GLU A 179 -9.82 5.13 -11.32
N ALA A 180 -8.90 4.95 -12.28
CA ALA A 180 -9.22 4.34 -13.57
C ALA A 180 -9.74 2.91 -13.41
N GLU A 181 -9.10 2.10 -12.55
CA GLU A 181 -9.55 0.75 -12.24
C GLU A 181 -10.95 0.73 -11.61
N LEU A 182 -11.23 1.67 -10.71
CA LEU A 182 -12.53 1.78 -10.05
C LEU A 182 -13.65 2.20 -11.00
N LEU A 183 -13.33 3.01 -12.01
CA LEU A 183 -14.30 3.51 -13.00
C LEU A 183 -14.47 2.56 -14.20
N GLU A 184 -13.61 1.57 -14.33
CA GLU A 184 -13.69 0.57 -15.38
C GLU A 184 -14.90 -0.33 -15.19
N VAL A 185 -15.69 -0.46 -16.23
CA VAL A 185 -16.93 -1.25 -16.22
C VAL A 185 -16.71 -2.67 -16.75
#